data_b365f34448bd270f42a088bd7c8e847f
#
_entry.id   b365f34448bd270f42a088bd7c8e847f
#
_cell.length_a   1.000
_cell.length_b   1.000
_cell.length_c   1.000
_cell.angle_alpha   90.00
_cell.angle_beta   90.00
_cell.angle_gamma   90.00
#
_symmetry.space_group_name_H-M   'P 1'
#
loop_
_entity.id
_entity.type
_entity.pdbx_description
1 polymer ?
#
loop_
_entity_poly.entity_id
_entity_poly.type
_entity_poly.pdbx_seq_one_letter_code
_entity_poly.pdbx_strand_id
1 'polypeptide(L)'
;ASLAKEKGASPIYNEKKYMECPFIKESLSENTQLCIKEKGLRNIAIMSIAPTGSISNIVLSYQNNGKNYIGVSGGVEPIFAVSYNRRSESFNNETFKVYHSTIQAYIDKMNLNDKLNENSTEKDIEKVLPDFLLRTAHKINSKNRVIIQGAIQKYIDHSISSTINLPENVEPEIISDIYFDAWKENLKGVTIYREGSRYPILSTDGEPLNDFQKMKNNEYTILDDEEERKVMGDDVIKLPNGSLTTVYHYMNVEESAKVMTTEKEKGIKA
;
A
#
# COMPACT_ATOMS: atom_id res chain seq x y z
N ALA A 1 -22.32 11.77 20.95
CA ALA A 1 -23.05 12.42 22.05
C ALA A 1 -24.39 11.72 22.36
N SER A 2 -25.28 11.47 21.37
CA SER A 2 -26.59 10.83 21.63
C SER A 2 -26.45 9.44 22.25
N LEU A 3 -25.58 8.61 21.70
CA LEU A 3 -25.28 7.28 22.25
C LEU A 3 -24.66 7.34 23.66
N ALA A 4 -23.88 8.38 23.96
CA ALA A 4 -23.34 8.57 25.31
C ALA A 4 -24.41 8.94 26.32
N LYS A 5 -25.43 9.68 25.91
CA LYS A 5 -26.61 9.95 26.76
C LYS A 5 -27.37 8.67 27.12
N GLU A 6 -27.47 7.75 26.16
CA GLU A 6 -28.23 6.49 26.33
C GLU A 6 -27.44 5.42 27.11
N LYS A 7 -26.15 5.24 26.77
CA LYS A 7 -25.30 4.11 27.22
C LYS A 7 -24.14 4.52 28.14
N GLY A 8 -24.07 5.79 28.52
CA GLY A 8 -22.92 6.36 29.23
C GLY A 8 -21.75 6.71 28.30
N ALA A 9 -20.95 7.66 28.72
CA ALA A 9 -19.72 8.02 28.03
C ALA A 9 -18.68 6.89 28.11
N SER A 10 -17.68 6.92 27.23
CA SER A 10 -16.53 6.02 27.29
C SER A 10 -15.80 6.19 28.64
N PRO A 11 -15.36 5.12 29.29
CA PRO A 11 -14.60 5.22 30.54
C PRO A 11 -13.32 6.05 30.46
N ILE A 12 -12.75 6.16 29.26
CA ILE A 12 -11.53 6.95 29.02
C ILE A 12 -11.82 8.38 28.51
N TYR A 13 -13.10 8.74 28.37
CA TYR A 13 -13.46 10.10 27.96
C TYR A 13 -13.06 11.12 29.02
N ASN A 14 -12.23 12.08 28.62
CA ASN A 14 -11.85 13.22 29.44
C ASN A 14 -12.29 14.50 28.71
N GLU A 15 -13.31 15.18 29.25
CA GLU A 15 -13.91 16.34 28.63
C GLU A 15 -12.85 17.41 28.27
N LYS A 16 -12.01 17.79 29.24
CA LYS A 16 -11.02 18.84 29.04
C LYS A 16 -10.07 18.53 27.89
N LYS A 17 -9.45 17.34 27.93
CA LYS A 17 -8.52 16.91 26.87
C LYS A 17 -9.19 16.78 25.51
N TYR A 18 -10.43 16.30 25.51
CA TYR A 18 -11.15 16.09 24.25
C TYR A 18 -11.57 17.42 23.62
N MET A 19 -12.07 18.35 24.41
CA MET A 19 -12.45 19.69 23.94
C MET A 19 -11.25 20.54 23.52
N GLU A 20 -10.05 20.22 23.96
CA GLU A 20 -8.80 20.86 23.51
C GLU A 20 -8.29 20.28 22.17
N CYS A 21 -8.82 19.15 21.70
CA CYS A 21 -8.39 18.50 20.45
C CYS A 21 -8.66 19.42 19.23
N PRO A 22 -7.66 19.65 18.37
CA PRO A 22 -7.83 20.47 17.17
C PRO A 22 -8.99 20.00 16.28
N PHE A 23 -9.15 18.69 16.08
CA PHE A 23 -10.27 18.15 15.32
C PHE A 23 -11.64 18.60 15.84
N ILE A 24 -11.83 18.62 17.16
CA ILE A 24 -13.09 19.07 17.78
C ILE A 24 -13.30 20.56 17.54
N LYS A 25 -12.26 21.37 17.77
CA LYS A 25 -12.35 22.83 17.67
C LYS A 25 -12.52 23.33 16.24
N GLU A 26 -11.83 22.72 15.30
CA GLU A 26 -11.69 23.25 13.94
C GLU A 26 -12.64 22.58 12.95
N SER A 27 -13.02 21.31 13.18
CA SER A 27 -13.78 20.52 12.20
C SER A 27 -15.23 20.27 12.58
N LEU A 28 -15.61 20.46 13.84
CA LEU A 28 -16.99 20.26 14.29
C LEU A 28 -17.73 21.57 14.51
N SER A 29 -19.04 21.59 14.17
CA SER A 29 -19.90 22.75 14.46
C SER A 29 -20.00 23.00 15.97
N GLU A 30 -20.21 24.27 16.37
CA GLU A 30 -20.38 24.69 17.77
C GLU A 30 -21.46 23.87 18.48
N ASN A 31 -22.58 23.63 17.81
CA ASN A 31 -23.67 22.80 18.36
C ASN A 31 -23.23 21.38 18.68
N THR A 32 -22.43 20.78 17.79
CA THR A 32 -21.85 19.44 18.03
C THR A 32 -20.87 19.46 19.19
N GLN A 33 -20.02 20.47 19.28
CA GLN A 33 -19.08 20.65 20.39
C GLN A 33 -19.81 20.76 21.73
N LEU A 34 -20.87 21.58 21.80
CA LEU A 34 -21.71 21.72 22.99
C LEU A 34 -22.36 20.38 23.39
N CYS A 35 -22.92 19.65 22.42
CA CYS A 35 -23.49 18.34 22.69
C CYS A 35 -22.46 17.33 23.21
N ILE A 36 -21.23 17.37 22.73
CA ILE A 36 -20.14 16.52 23.22
C ILE A 36 -19.76 16.91 24.64
N LYS A 37 -19.66 18.20 24.91
CA LYS A 37 -19.33 18.73 26.23
C LYS A 37 -20.36 18.30 27.28
N GLU A 38 -21.64 18.43 26.98
CA GLU A 38 -22.73 18.13 27.90
C GLU A 38 -22.95 16.64 28.14
N LYS A 39 -22.81 15.80 27.10
CA LYS A 39 -23.22 14.40 27.12
C LYS A 39 -22.04 13.42 27.09
N GLY A 40 -20.86 13.92 26.77
CA GLY A 40 -19.69 13.08 26.53
C GLY A 40 -19.75 12.33 25.19
N LEU A 41 -18.80 11.45 24.98
CA LEU A 41 -18.73 10.55 23.82
C LEU A 41 -18.64 9.09 24.26
N ARG A 42 -19.43 8.24 23.63
CA ARG A 42 -19.35 6.80 23.81
C ARG A 42 -18.20 6.21 23.01
N ASN A 43 -18.04 6.63 21.76
CA ASN A 43 -16.97 6.22 20.87
C ASN A 43 -15.97 7.35 20.74
N ILE A 44 -14.72 7.11 21.11
CA ILE A 44 -13.65 8.13 21.11
C ILE A 44 -13.11 8.36 19.69
N ALA A 45 -13.02 7.31 18.88
CA ALA A 45 -12.66 7.39 17.47
C ALA A 45 -13.83 6.85 16.63
N ILE A 46 -14.24 7.61 15.62
CA ILE A 46 -15.48 7.36 14.88
C ILE A 46 -15.20 7.11 13.40
N MET A 47 -14.29 7.89 12.81
CA MET A 47 -14.01 7.84 11.37
C MET A 47 -12.56 7.52 11.10
N SER A 48 -12.35 6.57 10.18
CA SER A 48 -11.04 6.27 9.59
C SER A 48 -11.21 6.03 8.09
N ILE A 49 -10.15 6.16 7.33
CA ILE A 49 -10.14 5.77 5.92
C ILE A 49 -9.21 4.59 5.76
N ALA A 50 -9.79 3.44 5.42
CA ALA A 50 -9.05 2.22 5.10
C ALA A 50 -8.50 2.28 3.67
N PRO A 51 -7.47 1.48 3.32
CA PRO A 51 -6.89 1.48 1.98
C PRO A 51 -7.83 0.90 0.92
N THR A 52 -8.76 0.05 1.30
CA THR A 52 -9.80 -0.59 0.47
C THR A 52 -9.29 -1.24 -0.85
N GLY A 53 -8.00 -1.60 -0.90
CA GLY A 53 -7.36 -2.14 -2.09
C GLY A 53 -8.05 -3.39 -2.65
N SER A 54 -8.29 -4.40 -1.81
CA SER A 54 -8.98 -5.63 -2.23
C SER A 54 -10.45 -5.39 -2.56
N ILE A 55 -11.15 -4.59 -1.76
CA ILE A 55 -12.58 -4.31 -1.97
C ILE A 55 -12.78 -3.54 -3.27
N SER A 56 -11.93 -2.57 -3.59
CA SER A 56 -12.02 -1.81 -4.83
C SER A 56 -11.84 -2.65 -6.09
N ASN A 57 -11.13 -3.78 -5.98
CA ASN A 57 -10.95 -4.73 -7.08
C ASN A 57 -12.11 -5.74 -7.18
N ILE A 58 -12.87 -5.97 -6.10
CA ILE A 58 -14.00 -6.91 -6.06
C ILE A 58 -15.31 -6.22 -6.44
N VAL A 59 -15.51 -4.99 -5.96
CA VAL A 59 -16.72 -4.21 -6.27
C VAL A 59 -16.60 -3.64 -7.67
N LEU A 60 -16.95 -4.48 -8.63
CA LEU A 60 -16.95 -4.15 -10.05
C LEU A 60 -18.07 -3.16 -10.39
N SER A 61 -17.96 -2.52 -11.55
CA SER A 61 -19.05 -1.78 -12.14
C SER A 61 -20.26 -2.70 -12.41
N TYR A 62 -21.44 -2.20 -12.19
CA TYR A 62 -22.67 -2.92 -12.48
C TYR A 62 -23.66 -2.03 -13.23
N GLN A 63 -24.60 -2.65 -13.94
CA GLN A 63 -25.64 -1.95 -14.63
C GLN A 63 -26.98 -2.13 -13.90
N ASN A 64 -27.68 -1.02 -13.67
CA ASN A 64 -29.00 -1.03 -13.09
C ASN A 64 -29.88 0.01 -13.80
N ASN A 65 -31.06 -0.40 -14.30
CA ASN A 65 -32.02 0.45 -15.02
C ASN A 65 -31.38 1.28 -16.16
N GLY A 66 -30.49 0.67 -16.95
CA GLY A 66 -29.80 1.33 -18.06
C GLY A 66 -28.71 2.32 -17.65
N LYS A 67 -28.40 2.44 -16.35
CA LYS A 67 -27.28 3.25 -15.84
C LYS A 67 -26.13 2.35 -15.43
N ASN A 68 -24.94 2.73 -15.86
CA ASN A 68 -23.70 2.10 -15.43
C ASN A 68 -23.21 2.77 -14.14
N TYR A 69 -22.97 1.96 -13.11
CA TYR A 69 -22.35 2.37 -11.86
C TYR A 69 -20.93 1.83 -11.82
N ILE A 70 -19.97 2.72 -11.65
CA ILE A 70 -18.58 2.34 -11.52
C ILE A 70 -18.34 1.95 -10.06
N GLY A 71 -17.57 0.90 -9.85
CA GLY A 71 -17.29 0.36 -8.52
C GLY A 71 -16.54 1.33 -7.58
N VAL A 72 -16.31 0.88 -6.36
CA VAL A 72 -15.70 1.68 -5.29
C VAL A 72 -14.22 1.91 -5.57
N SER A 73 -13.75 3.13 -5.33
CA SER A 73 -12.33 3.46 -5.38
C SER A 73 -11.55 2.93 -4.16
N GLY A 74 -10.24 2.94 -4.24
CA GLY A 74 -9.33 2.59 -3.15
C GLY A 74 -9.21 3.64 -2.03
N GLY A 75 -10.28 4.33 -1.65
CA GLY A 75 -10.24 5.42 -0.66
C GLY A 75 -9.42 6.60 -1.18
N VAL A 76 -8.35 6.96 -0.46
CA VAL A 76 -7.39 7.98 -0.91
C VAL A 76 -6.27 7.41 -1.79
N GLU A 77 -6.27 6.09 -1.98
CA GLU A 77 -5.29 5.41 -2.80
C GLU A 77 -5.62 5.57 -4.30
N PRO A 78 -4.66 5.95 -5.15
CA PRO A 78 -4.82 5.87 -6.60
C PRO A 78 -4.78 4.40 -7.05
N ILE A 79 -5.24 4.14 -8.27
CA ILE A 79 -5.06 2.82 -8.86
C ILE A 79 -3.56 2.50 -8.95
N PHE A 80 -3.20 1.26 -8.62
CA PHE A 80 -1.82 0.80 -8.67
C PHE A 80 -1.30 0.77 -10.11
N ALA A 81 -2.05 0.13 -10.99
CA ALA A 81 -1.75 0.03 -12.42
C ALA A 81 -3.02 0.12 -13.25
N VAL A 82 -2.88 0.51 -14.50
CA VAL A 82 -3.98 0.55 -15.50
C VAL A 82 -4.42 -0.87 -15.85
N SER A 83 -3.45 -1.78 -15.96
CA SER A 83 -3.65 -3.22 -16.14
C SER A 83 -2.64 -3.99 -15.31
N TYR A 84 -2.96 -5.22 -14.97
CA TYR A 84 -2.09 -6.12 -14.23
C TYR A 84 -2.29 -7.56 -14.68
N ASN A 85 -1.28 -8.37 -14.51
CA ASN A 85 -1.33 -9.79 -14.80
C ASN A 85 -1.86 -10.52 -13.57
N ARG A 86 -2.96 -11.25 -13.75
CA ARG A 86 -3.56 -12.09 -12.72
C ARG A 86 -3.30 -13.55 -13.03
N ARG A 87 -2.69 -14.26 -12.10
CA ARG A 87 -2.54 -15.71 -12.13
C ARG A 87 -3.77 -16.35 -11.52
N SER A 88 -4.33 -17.34 -12.18
CA SER A 88 -5.47 -18.10 -11.67
C SER A 88 -5.11 -19.57 -11.48
N GLU A 89 -5.19 -20.02 -10.23
CA GLU A 89 -5.00 -21.44 -9.90
C GLU A 89 -6.08 -22.32 -10.55
N SER A 90 -7.27 -21.79 -10.75
CA SER A 90 -8.39 -22.49 -11.39
C SER A 90 -8.21 -22.71 -12.89
N PHE A 91 -7.27 -22.03 -13.53
CA PHE A 91 -6.91 -22.15 -14.95
C PHE A 91 -5.45 -22.59 -15.12
N ASN A 92 -5.06 -23.70 -14.52
CA ASN A 92 -3.71 -24.30 -14.64
C ASN A 92 -2.56 -23.31 -14.39
N ASN A 93 -2.77 -22.33 -13.53
CA ASN A 93 -1.80 -21.26 -13.27
C ASN A 93 -1.52 -20.34 -14.49
N GLU A 94 -2.39 -20.30 -15.46
CA GLU A 94 -2.26 -19.35 -16.57
C GLU A 94 -2.39 -17.91 -16.08
N THR A 95 -1.64 -17.03 -16.71
CA THR A 95 -1.63 -15.59 -16.42
C THR A 95 -2.38 -14.87 -17.51
N PHE A 96 -3.35 -14.05 -17.13
CA PHE A 96 -4.10 -13.22 -18.05
C PHE A 96 -4.11 -11.77 -17.59
N LYS A 97 -4.09 -10.86 -18.56
CA LYS A 97 -4.14 -9.42 -18.31
C LYS A 97 -5.54 -8.98 -17.94
N VAL A 98 -5.63 -8.19 -16.87
CA VAL A 98 -6.88 -7.61 -16.40
C VAL A 98 -6.71 -6.10 -16.35
N TYR A 99 -7.63 -5.37 -16.94
CA TYR A 99 -7.70 -3.92 -16.82
C TYR A 99 -8.45 -3.53 -15.54
N HIS A 100 -8.03 -2.45 -14.91
CA HIS A 100 -8.79 -1.89 -13.80
C HIS A 100 -10.23 -1.61 -14.25
N SER A 101 -11.23 -1.88 -13.39
CA SER A 101 -12.65 -1.85 -13.78
C SER A 101 -13.09 -0.53 -14.46
N THR A 102 -12.60 0.60 -13.96
CA THR A 102 -12.87 1.91 -14.56
C THR A 102 -12.25 2.05 -15.95
N ILE A 103 -11.06 1.49 -16.14
CA ILE A 103 -10.37 1.49 -17.43
C ILE A 103 -11.11 0.58 -18.42
N GLN A 104 -11.50 -0.63 -17.99
CA GLN A 104 -12.28 -1.53 -18.82
C GLN A 104 -13.61 -0.89 -19.26
N ALA A 105 -14.32 -0.23 -18.34
CA ALA A 105 -15.54 0.48 -18.66
C ALA A 105 -15.33 1.61 -19.70
N TYR A 106 -14.16 2.27 -19.65
CA TYR A 106 -13.80 3.27 -20.67
C TYR A 106 -13.49 2.61 -22.01
N ILE A 107 -12.71 1.53 -22.02
CA ILE A 107 -12.38 0.75 -23.22
C ILE A 107 -13.65 0.30 -23.92
N ASP A 108 -14.60 -0.27 -23.20
CA ASP A 108 -15.89 -0.75 -23.71
C ASP A 108 -16.73 0.40 -24.27
N LYS A 109 -16.86 1.50 -23.53
CA LYS A 109 -17.63 2.66 -23.92
C LYS A 109 -17.10 3.33 -25.20
N MET A 110 -15.78 3.33 -25.37
CA MET A 110 -15.11 3.97 -26.52
C MET A 110 -14.85 2.98 -27.66
N ASN A 111 -15.30 1.73 -27.55
CA ASN A 111 -15.07 0.66 -28.52
C ASN A 111 -13.57 0.46 -28.85
N LEU A 112 -12.74 0.39 -27.81
CA LEU A 112 -11.27 0.26 -27.94
C LEU A 112 -10.79 -1.19 -27.79
N ASN A 113 -11.68 -2.19 -27.69
CA ASN A 113 -11.33 -3.58 -27.46
C ASN A 113 -10.45 -4.18 -28.58
N ASP A 114 -10.58 -3.68 -29.81
CA ASP A 114 -9.71 -4.09 -30.92
C ASP A 114 -8.28 -3.54 -30.79
N LYS A 115 -8.09 -2.45 -30.04
CA LYS A 115 -6.81 -1.77 -29.85
C LYS A 115 -6.13 -2.16 -28.53
N LEU A 116 -6.93 -2.51 -27.53
CA LEU A 116 -6.47 -2.86 -26.19
C LEU A 116 -7.08 -4.20 -25.77
N ASN A 117 -6.23 -5.22 -25.71
CA ASN A 117 -6.58 -6.59 -25.37
C ASN A 117 -5.54 -7.17 -24.40
N GLU A 118 -5.63 -8.46 -24.12
CA GLU A 118 -4.73 -9.19 -23.23
C GLU A 118 -3.25 -9.18 -23.66
N ASN A 119 -2.99 -8.97 -24.95
CA ASN A 119 -1.62 -8.94 -25.51
C ASN A 119 -1.05 -7.52 -25.58
N SER A 120 -1.81 -6.49 -25.22
CA SER A 120 -1.36 -5.10 -25.32
C SER A 120 -0.24 -4.81 -24.32
N THR A 121 0.82 -4.16 -24.78
CA THR A 121 1.92 -3.73 -23.90
C THR A 121 1.57 -2.43 -23.17
N GLU A 122 2.34 -2.02 -22.15
CA GLU A 122 2.18 -0.72 -21.50
C GLU A 122 2.25 0.45 -22.51
N LYS A 123 3.18 0.37 -23.47
CA LYS A 123 3.32 1.38 -24.51
C LYS A 123 2.09 1.49 -25.43
N ASP A 124 1.42 0.38 -25.69
CA ASP A 124 0.19 0.39 -26.47
C ASP A 124 -0.96 1.02 -25.68
N ILE A 125 -1.03 0.73 -24.39
CA ILE A 125 -1.99 1.32 -23.46
C ILE A 125 -1.80 2.83 -23.36
N GLU A 126 -0.56 3.29 -23.19
CA GLU A 126 -0.22 4.72 -23.12
C GLU A 126 -0.55 5.50 -24.42
N LYS A 127 -0.46 4.86 -25.58
CA LYS A 127 -0.82 5.50 -26.87
C LYS A 127 -2.33 5.63 -27.08
N VAL A 128 -3.11 4.75 -26.49
CA VAL A 128 -4.55 4.64 -26.74
C VAL A 128 -5.38 5.34 -25.67
N LEU A 129 -4.97 5.23 -24.39
CA LEU A 129 -5.70 5.84 -23.29
C LEU A 129 -5.30 7.31 -23.07
N PRO A 130 -6.25 8.16 -22.68
CA PRO A 130 -5.94 9.56 -22.37
C PRO A 130 -5.18 9.67 -21.04
N ASP A 131 -4.33 10.69 -20.93
CA ASP A 131 -3.43 10.94 -19.78
C ASP A 131 -4.12 10.88 -18.41
N PHE A 132 -5.36 11.33 -18.32
CA PHE A 132 -6.07 11.33 -17.03
C PHE A 132 -6.36 9.92 -16.51
N LEU A 133 -6.42 8.90 -17.37
CA LEU A 133 -6.57 7.49 -17.01
C LEU A 133 -5.23 6.81 -16.71
N LEU A 134 -4.12 7.42 -17.10
CA LEU A 134 -2.77 6.91 -16.88
C LEU A 134 -2.16 7.35 -15.54
N ARG A 135 -2.88 8.08 -14.71
CA ARG A 135 -2.42 8.58 -13.40
C ARG A 135 -2.50 7.50 -12.34
N THR A 136 -1.53 6.61 -12.36
CA THR A 136 -1.39 5.51 -11.39
C THR A 136 -0.62 5.95 -10.14
N ALA A 137 -0.56 5.07 -9.13
CA ALA A 137 0.18 5.29 -7.89
C ALA A 137 1.64 5.70 -8.09
N HIS A 138 2.29 5.17 -9.14
CA HIS A 138 3.68 5.46 -9.48
C HIS A 138 3.87 6.79 -10.25
N LYS A 139 2.83 7.25 -10.95
CA LYS A 139 2.89 8.47 -11.79
C LYS A 139 2.44 9.74 -11.05
N ILE A 140 1.82 9.60 -9.88
CA ILE A 140 1.38 10.74 -9.08
C ILE A 140 2.51 11.22 -8.17
N ASN A 141 2.79 12.53 -8.21
CA ASN A 141 3.81 13.14 -7.37
C ASN A 141 3.52 12.93 -5.88
N SER A 142 4.53 12.47 -5.13
CA SER A 142 4.44 12.15 -3.69
C SER A 142 3.97 13.34 -2.84
N LYS A 143 4.43 14.55 -3.14
CA LYS A 143 4.01 15.76 -2.44
C LYS A 143 2.52 16.04 -2.59
N ASN A 144 1.98 15.87 -3.80
CA ASN A 144 0.54 16.02 -4.03
C ASN A 144 -0.27 14.99 -3.23
N ARG A 145 0.25 13.77 -3.10
CA ARG A 145 -0.37 12.71 -2.28
C ARG A 145 -0.45 13.14 -0.82
N VAL A 146 0.63 13.66 -0.27
CA VAL A 146 0.70 14.18 1.11
C VAL A 146 -0.30 15.32 1.32
N ILE A 147 -0.33 16.31 0.41
CA ILE A 147 -1.24 17.46 0.49
C ILE A 147 -2.71 17.01 0.46
N ILE A 148 -3.08 16.09 -0.45
CA ILE A 148 -4.45 15.56 -0.55
C ILE A 148 -4.83 14.84 0.76
N GLN A 149 -3.94 13.99 1.27
CA GLN A 149 -4.18 13.30 2.54
C GLN A 149 -4.33 14.29 3.71
N GLY A 150 -3.50 15.33 3.78
CA GLY A 150 -3.58 16.39 4.79
C GLY A 150 -4.91 17.16 4.74
N ALA A 151 -5.35 17.49 3.54
CA ALA A 151 -6.64 18.15 3.36
C ALA A 151 -7.82 17.32 3.88
N ILE A 152 -7.76 15.99 3.72
CA ILE A 152 -8.79 15.07 4.20
C ILE A 152 -8.63 14.79 5.71
N GLN A 153 -7.39 14.67 6.21
CA GLN A 153 -7.10 14.35 7.62
C GLN A 153 -7.75 15.32 8.60
N LYS A 154 -7.95 16.57 8.21
CA LYS A 154 -8.64 17.58 9.02
C LYS A 154 -10.05 17.16 9.44
N TYR A 155 -10.70 16.31 8.64
CA TYR A 155 -12.09 15.88 8.84
C TYR A 155 -12.19 14.43 9.34
N ILE A 156 -11.06 13.77 9.60
CA ILE A 156 -10.99 12.38 10.04
C ILE A 156 -10.35 12.33 11.42
N ASP A 157 -11.10 11.88 12.42
CA ASP A 157 -10.68 11.84 13.81
C ASP A 157 -9.71 10.69 14.13
N HIS A 158 -9.64 9.68 13.27
CA HIS A 158 -8.68 8.57 13.35
C HIS A 158 -7.65 8.66 12.22
N SER A 159 -6.99 7.55 11.88
CA SER A 159 -5.96 7.50 10.84
C SER A 159 -6.55 7.32 9.45
N ILE A 160 -5.79 7.78 8.46
CA ILE A 160 -6.00 7.51 7.04
C ILE A 160 -4.86 6.57 6.60
N SER A 161 -5.21 5.44 5.99
CA SER A 161 -4.23 4.57 5.36
C SER A 161 -3.93 5.08 3.96
N SER A 162 -2.69 5.45 3.72
CA SER A 162 -2.21 5.92 2.42
C SER A 162 -0.78 5.46 2.19
N THR A 163 -0.53 4.91 1.00
CA THR A 163 0.79 4.39 0.60
C THR A 163 1.34 5.22 -0.54
N ILE A 164 2.55 5.74 -0.38
CA ILE A 164 3.29 6.42 -1.43
C ILE A 164 4.22 5.41 -2.08
N ASN A 165 4.00 5.15 -3.36
CA ASN A 165 4.79 4.22 -4.15
C ASN A 165 5.97 4.96 -4.75
N LEU A 166 7.17 4.42 -4.56
CA LEU A 166 8.42 4.98 -5.03
C LEU A 166 9.18 3.95 -5.88
N PRO A 167 9.97 4.37 -6.86
CA PRO A 167 10.77 3.48 -7.67
C PRO A 167 11.89 2.83 -6.84
N GLU A 168 12.43 1.71 -7.33
CA GLU A 168 13.47 0.94 -6.65
C GLU A 168 14.73 1.78 -6.35
N ASN A 169 15.11 2.66 -7.26
CA ASN A 169 16.31 3.51 -7.17
C ASN A 169 16.06 4.88 -6.52
N VAL A 170 15.02 5.02 -5.67
CA VAL A 170 14.73 6.28 -5.00
C VAL A 170 15.83 6.64 -4.01
N GLU A 171 16.25 7.91 -4.04
CA GLU A 171 17.23 8.45 -3.08
C GLU A 171 16.63 8.55 -1.68
N PRO A 172 17.41 8.23 -0.61
CA PRO A 172 16.93 8.28 0.78
C PRO A 172 16.40 9.65 1.22
N GLU A 173 16.93 10.73 0.65
CA GLU A 173 16.53 12.11 0.91
C GLU A 173 15.05 12.33 0.53
N ILE A 174 14.60 11.76 -0.58
CA ILE A 174 13.19 11.86 -1.02
C ILE A 174 12.26 11.22 0.01
N ILE A 175 12.68 10.10 0.60
CA ILE A 175 11.93 9.42 1.66
C ILE A 175 11.84 10.32 2.91
N SER A 176 12.95 10.94 3.30
CA SER A 176 13.01 11.89 4.41
C SER A 176 12.10 13.08 4.18
N ASP A 177 12.12 13.66 2.98
CA ASP A 177 11.27 14.80 2.60
C ASP A 177 9.79 14.45 2.67
N ILE A 178 9.39 13.25 2.22
CA ILE A 178 8.00 12.79 2.31
C ILE A 178 7.53 12.72 3.77
N TYR A 179 8.32 12.15 4.68
CA TYR A 179 7.96 12.10 6.09
C TYR A 179 7.89 13.50 6.71
N PHE A 180 8.80 14.39 6.33
CA PHE A 180 8.82 15.76 6.81
C PHE A 180 7.61 16.56 6.31
N ASP A 181 7.25 16.42 5.02
CA ASP A 181 6.06 17.04 4.45
C ASP A 181 4.78 16.46 5.09
N ALA A 182 4.73 15.15 5.33
CA ALA A 182 3.62 14.50 6.03
C ALA A 182 3.42 15.06 7.45
N TRP A 183 4.52 15.30 8.18
CA TRP A 183 4.48 15.94 9.49
C TRP A 183 3.98 17.38 9.40
N LYS A 184 4.44 18.18 8.44
CA LYS A 184 3.97 19.57 8.21
C LYS A 184 2.48 19.64 7.91
N GLU A 185 1.95 18.67 7.16
CA GLU A 185 0.53 18.57 6.83
C GLU A 185 -0.32 17.95 7.96
N ASN A 186 0.28 17.72 9.14
CA ASN A 186 -0.37 17.13 10.32
C ASN A 186 -1.00 15.75 10.05
N LEU A 187 -0.37 14.93 9.22
CA LEU A 187 -0.80 13.56 9.02
C LEU A 187 -0.56 12.72 10.26
N LYS A 188 -1.48 11.82 10.57
CA LYS A 188 -1.34 10.83 11.65
C LYS A 188 -0.48 9.65 11.26
N GLY A 189 -0.24 9.44 9.97
CA GLY A 189 0.61 8.42 9.44
C GLY A 189 0.67 8.45 7.92
N VAL A 190 1.76 7.95 7.37
CA VAL A 190 1.99 7.71 5.95
C VAL A 190 2.81 6.44 5.80
N THR A 191 2.52 5.66 4.78
CA THR A 191 3.29 4.46 4.43
C THR A 191 4.04 4.73 3.14
N ILE A 192 5.29 4.28 3.07
CA ILE A 192 6.10 4.32 1.86
C ILE A 192 6.34 2.88 1.41
N TYR A 193 6.11 2.62 0.14
CA TYR A 193 6.46 1.39 -0.53
C TYR A 193 7.48 1.70 -1.63
N ARG A 194 8.67 1.13 -1.51
CA ARG A 194 9.70 1.16 -2.55
C ARG A 194 9.58 -0.11 -3.39
N GLU A 195 9.55 0.04 -4.70
CA GLU A 195 9.58 -1.11 -5.62
C GLU A 195 10.74 -2.04 -5.30
N GLY A 196 10.53 -3.33 -5.50
CA GLY A 196 11.54 -4.34 -5.19
C GLY A 196 11.74 -4.67 -3.70
N SER A 197 11.17 -3.88 -2.76
CA SER A 197 11.34 -4.13 -1.32
C SER A 197 10.50 -5.27 -0.75
N ARG A 198 9.49 -5.73 -1.49
CA ARG A 198 8.61 -6.85 -1.10
C ARG A 198 8.15 -7.61 -2.32
N TYR A 199 7.69 -8.84 -2.12
CA TYR A 199 7.05 -9.61 -3.19
C TYR A 199 5.79 -8.91 -3.68
N PRO A 200 5.67 -8.60 -4.98
CA PRO A 200 4.47 -7.95 -5.51
C PRO A 200 3.31 -8.94 -5.54
N ILE A 201 2.16 -8.52 -5.03
CA ILE A 201 0.89 -9.25 -5.15
C ILE A 201 0.34 -9.11 -6.58
N LEU A 202 0.65 -7.99 -7.23
CA LEU A 202 0.31 -7.67 -8.61
C LEU A 202 1.58 -7.25 -9.34
N SER A 203 1.79 -7.74 -10.55
CA SER A 203 2.92 -7.36 -11.40
C SER A 203 2.42 -6.79 -12.73
N THR A 204 3.23 -5.91 -13.32
CA THR A 204 3.04 -5.40 -14.68
C THR A 204 4.00 -6.08 -15.64
N ASP A 205 3.75 -5.95 -16.96
CA ASP A 205 4.60 -6.57 -17.98
C ASP A 205 6.00 -5.94 -17.95
N GLY A 206 7.02 -6.78 -17.95
CA GLY A 206 8.42 -6.35 -18.04
C GLY A 206 9.03 -5.82 -16.75
N GLU A 207 8.35 -5.96 -15.61
CA GLU A 207 8.99 -5.69 -14.31
C GLU A 207 10.20 -6.64 -14.12
N PRO A 208 11.36 -6.07 -13.75
CA PRO A 208 12.52 -6.90 -13.42
C PRO A 208 12.19 -7.76 -12.20
N LEU A 209 12.83 -8.93 -12.11
CA LEU A 209 12.77 -9.77 -10.91
C LEU A 209 13.14 -8.91 -9.69
N ASN A 210 12.19 -8.75 -8.77
CA ASN A 210 12.47 -8.09 -7.50
C ASN A 210 13.37 -8.97 -6.62
N ASP A 211 13.86 -8.42 -5.53
CA ASP A 211 14.75 -9.13 -4.62
C ASP A 211 14.17 -10.46 -4.12
N PHE A 212 12.84 -10.53 -3.97
CA PHE A 212 12.18 -11.78 -3.58
C PHE A 212 12.18 -12.83 -4.71
N GLN A 213 12.01 -12.44 -5.96
CA GLN A 213 12.08 -13.35 -7.10
C GLN A 213 13.52 -13.80 -7.34
N LYS A 214 14.49 -12.90 -7.18
CA LYS A 214 15.92 -13.22 -7.17
C LYS A 214 16.22 -14.20 -6.04
N MET A 215 15.72 -13.93 -4.84
CA MET A 215 15.85 -14.77 -3.67
C MET A 215 15.36 -16.19 -3.93
N LYS A 216 14.16 -16.34 -4.47
CA LYS A 216 13.54 -17.63 -4.73
C LYS A 216 14.27 -18.46 -5.79
N ASN A 217 14.94 -17.81 -6.74
CA ASN A 217 15.64 -18.48 -7.83
C ASN A 217 17.12 -18.78 -7.52
N ASN A 218 17.65 -18.28 -6.40
CA ASN A 218 19.02 -18.50 -6.00
C ASN A 218 19.13 -19.73 -5.09
N GLU A 219 20.05 -20.63 -5.45
CA GLU A 219 20.45 -21.77 -4.63
C GLU A 219 21.71 -21.40 -3.85
N TYR A 220 21.75 -21.71 -2.56
CA TYR A 220 22.87 -21.46 -1.68
C TYR A 220 23.32 -22.76 -1.04
N THR A 221 24.60 -22.84 -0.68
CA THR A 221 25.13 -23.95 0.10
C THR A 221 25.39 -23.46 1.52
N ILE A 222 24.79 -24.09 2.51
CA ILE A 222 25.04 -23.84 3.93
C ILE A 222 25.77 -25.02 4.55
N LEU A 223 26.59 -24.74 5.55
CA LEU A 223 27.26 -25.76 6.36
C LEU A 223 26.44 -25.94 7.65
N ASP A 224 25.83 -27.10 7.82
CA ASP A 224 25.04 -27.46 8.99
C ASP A 224 25.67 -28.72 9.63
N ASP A 225 26.11 -28.58 10.88
CA ASP A 225 26.77 -29.68 11.62
C ASP A 225 27.86 -30.44 10.85
N GLU A 226 28.71 -29.71 10.09
CA GLU A 226 29.79 -30.23 9.24
C GLU A 226 29.34 -30.88 7.90
N GLU A 227 28.05 -30.87 7.59
CA GLU A 227 27.52 -31.32 6.31
C GLU A 227 27.10 -30.13 5.42
N GLU A 228 27.46 -30.21 4.13
CA GLU A 228 27.01 -29.25 3.12
C GLU A 228 25.56 -29.55 2.72
N ARG A 229 24.66 -28.57 2.90
CA ARG A 229 23.28 -28.67 2.48
C ARG A 229 22.95 -27.57 1.49
N LYS A 230 22.31 -27.94 0.39
CA LYS A 230 21.76 -26.99 -0.57
C LYS A 230 20.40 -26.45 -0.09
N VAL A 231 20.24 -25.15 -0.14
CA VAL A 231 19.02 -24.44 0.27
C VAL A 231 18.67 -23.37 -0.73
N MET A 232 17.40 -23.05 -0.82
CA MET A 232 16.93 -21.95 -1.65
C MET A 232 16.97 -20.64 -0.85
N GLY A 233 17.04 -19.52 -1.54
CA GLY A 233 17.11 -18.22 -0.88
C GLY A 233 15.89 -17.88 -0.03
N ASP A 234 14.73 -18.46 -0.30
CA ASP A 234 13.49 -18.27 0.48
C ASP A 234 13.36 -19.23 1.68
N ASP A 235 14.27 -20.19 1.84
CA ASP A 235 14.32 -21.04 3.04
C ASP A 235 14.57 -20.19 4.28
N VAL A 236 13.88 -20.53 5.36
CA VAL A 236 14.00 -19.82 6.64
C VAL A 236 15.05 -20.50 7.51
N ILE A 237 16.02 -19.73 7.96
CA ILE A 237 17.05 -20.15 8.89
C ILE A 237 16.90 -19.47 10.24
N LYS A 238 17.33 -20.16 11.30
CA LYS A 238 17.37 -19.63 12.65
C LYS A 238 18.78 -19.17 12.98
N LEU A 239 18.94 -17.89 13.33
CA LEU A 239 20.21 -17.32 13.72
C LEU A 239 20.60 -17.71 15.16
N PRO A 240 21.90 -17.60 15.53
CA PRO A 240 22.36 -17.91 16.90
C PRO A 240 21.65 -17.12 18.01
N ASN A 241 21.16 -15.92 17.70
CA ASN A 241 20.39 -15.09 18.62
C ASN A 241 18.91 -15.53 18.75
N GLY A 242 18.51 -16.61 18.04
CA GLY A 242 17.15 -17.14 18.03
C GLY A 242 16.17 -16.48 17.06
N SER A 243 16.56 -15.42 16.35
CA SER A 243 15.73 -14.79 15.32
C SER A 243 15.65 -15.66 14.08
N LEU A 244 14.56 -15.50 13.31
CA LEU A 244 14.34 -16.18 12.03
C LEU A 244 14.58 -15.19 10.89
N THR A 245 15.26 -15.63 9.85
CA THR A 245 15.48 -14.87 8.61
C THR A 245 15.49 -15.80 7.40
N THR A 246 15.43 -15.26 6.18
CA THR A 246 15.63 -16.05 4.98
C THR A 246 17.12 -16.13 4.65
N VAL A 247 17.54 -17.20 3.98
CA VAL A 247 18.92 -17.39 3.51
C VAL A 247 19.36 -16.20 2.66
N TYR A 248 18.53 -15.76 1.73
CA TYR A 248 18.84 -14.62 0.88
C TYR A 248 19.08 -13.32 1.69
N HIS A 249 18.21 -13.03 2.65
CA HIS A 249 18.35 -11.83 3.47
C HIS A 249 19.64 -11.88 4.31
N TYR A 250 19.91 -13.04 4.91
CA TYR A 250 21.13 -13.23 5.68
C TYR A 250 22.39 -13.01 4.82
N MET A 251 22.44 -13.60 3.63
CA MET A 251 23.58 -13.50 2.71
C MET A 251 23.80 -12.07 2.22
N ASN A 252 22.74 -11.34 1.86
CA ASN A 252 22.86 -9.97 1.33
C ASN A 252 23.13 -8.92 2.42
N VAL A 253 22.58 -9.09 3.62
CA VAL A 253 22.88 -8.18 4.76
C VAL A 253 24.31 -8.37 5.23
N GLU A 254 24.86 -9.61 5.20
CA GLU A 254 26.26 -9.83 5.53
C GLU A 254 27.22 -9.27 4.49
N GLU A 255 26.92 -9.29 3.20
CA GLU A 255 27.74 -8.59 2.21
C GLU A 255 27.79 -7.08 2.49
N SER A 256 26.68 -6.48 2.85
CA SER A 256 26.63 -5.06 3.27
C SER A 256 27.31 -4.80 4.61
N ALA A 257 27.28 -5.77 5.53
CA ALA A 257 27.93 -5.66 6.86
C ALA A 257 29.43 -6.01 6.81
N LYS A 258 29.88 -6.84 5.86
CA LYS A 258 31.33 -7.10 5.63
C LYS A 258 32.10 -5.86 5.18
N VAL A 259 31.42 -4.87 4.65
CA VAL A 259 32.03 -3.54 4.41
C VAL A 259 32.21 -2.77 5.72
N MET A 260 31.50 -3.13 6.80
CA MET A 260 31.57 -2.40 8.10
C MET A 260 32.18 -3.19 9.25
N THR A 261 32.39 -4.50 9.16
CA THR A 261 33.02 -5.27 10.24
C THR A 261 33.87 -6.42 9.66
N THR A 262 35.16 -6.21 9.64
CA THR A 262 36.15 -7.30 9.67
C THR A 262 36.00 -8.04 11.00
N GLU A 263 35.42 -9.22 10.96
CA GLU A 263 35.59 -10.37 11.83
C GLU A 263 34.31 -11.09 12.25
N LYS A 264 34.31 -12.35 11.89
CA LYS A 264 33.65 -13.48 12.50
C LYS A 264 32.13 -13.61 12.38
N GLU A 265 31.70 -14.46 11.45
CA GLU A 265 31.03 -15.67 11.90
C GLU A 265 31.11 -16.74 10.79
N LYS A 266 31.64 -17.87 11.14
CA LYS A 266 31.77 -19.06 10.30
C LYS A 266 30.42 -19.77 10.26
N GLY A 267 29.94 -20.10 9.09
CA GLY A 267 28.81 -20.98 8.96
C GLY A 267 28.09 -20.99 7.62
N ILE A 268 28.29 -19.99 6.79
CA ILE A 268 27.67 -19.97 5.44
C ILE A 268 28.75 -19.57 4.43
N LYS A 269 28.93 -20.44 3.42
CA LYS A 269 29.78 -20.15 2.25
C LYS A 269 28.87 -19.87 1.07
N ALA A 270 29.10 -18.72 0.40
CA ALA A 270 28.47 -18.39 -0.87
C ALA A 270 29.04 -19.24 -2.00
#